data_ff386814da34b63729746b6f20353e21
#
_entry.id   ff386814da34b63729746b6f20353e21
#
_cell.length_a   1.000
_cell.length_b   1.000
_cell.length_c   1.000
_cell.angle_alpha   90.00
_cell.angle_beta   90.00
_cell.angle_gamma   90.00
#
_symmetry.space_group_name_H-M   'P 1'
#
loop_
_entity.id
_entity.type
_entity.pdbx_description
1 polymer ?
#
loop_
_entity_poly.entity_id
_entity_poly.type
_entity_poly.pdbx_seq_one_letter_code
_entity_poly.pdbx_strand_id
1 'polypeptide(L)'
;MKKITAALILIALVFGAVSVGAQARRDGFYFAEGKEFSRSGWKYQAVIEVKGGKIVKAEWNGINNLGQPDKKTQAAAGVYRMNAPQGEWHVQAARVEAELIRLQDPTKFVVKADAKTDAISGVSITIKEFTDLAVQALASAPVAKGMYKKDGWFYFKSPTFDNSGFASTALITVVNGTIVSANWNAVHRAGGDSKFVRAVKGAYKMNAKQGEWHVQAPRVEAELVKLQDPAKLSVKSDGKTDAISGVSITIAEFKTVAAEALKAAR
;
A
#
# COMPACT_ATOMS: atom_id res chain seq x y z
N MET A 1 13.98 78.51 -34.17
CA MET A 1 13.97 77.06 -34.55
C MET A 1 14.72 76.30 -33.48
N LYS A 2 14.01 75.65 -32.55
CA LYS A 2 14.64 74.84 -31.48
C LYS A 2 14.62 73.38 -31.91
N LYS A 3 15.81 72.79 -31.99
CA LYS A 3 15.98 71.36 -32.28
C LYS A 3 15.75 70.57 -30.99
N ILE A 4 14.75 69.70 -30.97
CA ILE A 4 14.50 68.75 -29.87
C ILE A 4 15.20 67.43 -30.24
N THR A 5 16.22 67.09 -29.47
CA THR A 5 16.95 65.82 -29.61
C THR A 5 16.22 64.78 -28.72
N ALA A 6 15.60 63.78 -29.36
CA ALA A 6 15.00 62.67 -28.64
C ALA A 6 16.05 61.62 -28.29
N ALA A 7 16.26 61.39 -27.01
CA ALA A 7 17.10 60.31 -26.49
C ALA A 7 16.26 59.05 -26.38
N LEU A 8 16.58 58.02 -27.17
CA LEU A 8 16.03 56.67 -27.02
C LEU A 8 16.71 55.96 -25.84
N ILE A 9 15.96 55.74 -24.79
CA ILE A 9 16.41 54.88 -23.66
C ILE A 9 16.04 53.44 -24.03
N LEU A 10 17.03 52.63 -24.34
CA LEU A 10 16.94 51.19 -24.56
C LEU A 10 16.86 50.48 -23.20
N ILE A 11 15.67 50.09 -22.78
CA ILE A 11 15.48 49.24 -21.57
C ILE A 11 15.76 47.79 -21.97
N ALA A 12 16.93 47.28 -21.59
CA ALA A 12 17.24 45.86 -21.70
C ALA A 12 16.46 45.10 -20.63
N LEU A 13 15.39 44.43 -21.02
CA LEU A 13 14.70 43.44 -20.19
C LEU A 13 15.61 42.22 -20.04
N VAL A 14 16.30 42.12 -18.89
CA VAL A 14 16.98 40.90 -18.48
C VAL A 14 15.90 39.91 -18.03
N PHE A 15 15.49 38.99 -18.92
CA PHE A 15 14.75 37.79 -18.52
C PHE A 15 15.68 36.90 -17.70
N GLY A 16 15.67 37.08 -16.40
CA GLY A 16 16.20 36.10 -15.48
C GLY A 16 15.37 34.81 -15.63
N ALA A 17 15.97 33.78 -16.21
CA ALA A 17 15.44 32.44 -16.17
C ALA A 17 15.39 32.00 -14.70
N VAL A 18 14.24 32.15 -14.07
CA VAL A 18 13.98 31.50 -12.79
C VAL A 18 13.94 30.01 -13.11
N SER A 19 15.06 29.32 -12.89
CA SER A 19 15.06 27.87 -12.80
C SER A 19 14.16 27.52 -11.63
N VAL A 20 12.95 27.07 -11.92
CA VAL A 20 12.11 26.37 -10.94
C VAL A 20 12.87 25.08 -10.63
N GLY A 21 13.85 25.18 -9.72
CA GLY A 21 14.52 24.02 -9.17
C GLY A 21 13.44 23.11 -8.58
N ALA A 22 13.41 21.84 -9.00
CA ALA A 22 12.54 20.85 -8.41
C ALA A 22 12.71 20.97 -6.88
N GLN A 23 11.64 21.33 -6.18
CA GLN A 23 11.68 21.50 -4.74
C GLN A 23 12.23 20.20 -4.15
N ALA A 24 13.37 20.29 -3.43
CA ALA A 24 14.05 19.12 -2.88
C ALA A 24 13.04 18.34 -2.02
N ARG A 25 12.85 17.07 -2.32
CA ARG A 25 11.95 16.21 -1.56
C ARG A 25 12.41 16.19 -0.11
N ARG A 26 11.45 16.29 0.80
CA ARG A 26 11.76 16.16 2.24
C ARG A 26 12.22 14.74 2.51
N ASP A 27 13.23 14.59 3.37
CA ASP A 27 13.67 13.29 3.85
C ASP A 27 12.57 12.60 4.64
N GLY A 28 12.47 11.29 4.51
CA GLY A 28 11.49 10.46 5.19
C GLY A 28 10.99 9.28 4.36
N PHE A 29 10.03 8.58 4.91
CA PHE A 29 9.36 7.47 4.26
C PHE A 29 8.02 7.93 3.71
N TYR A 30 7.69 7.47 2.52
CA TYR A 30 6.48 7.79 1.80
C TYR A 30 5.73 6.51 1.49
N PHE A 31 4.41 6.56 1.56
CA PHE A 31 3.55 5.40 1.34
C PHE A 31 2.36 5.75 0.47
N ALA A 32 2.01 4.84 -0.42
CA ALA A 32 0.74 4.85 -1.13
C ALA A 32 0.21 3.42 -1.29
N GLU A 33 -1.10 3.30 -1.28
CA GLU A 33 -1.84 2.06 -1.49
C GLU A 33 -2.93 2.25 -2.53
N GLY A 34 -3.15 1.24 -3.38
CA GLY A 34 -4.26 1.20 -4.30
C GLY A 34 -5.61 1.26 -3.57
N LYS A 35 -6.59 1.93 -4.15
CA LYS A 35 -7.92 2.11 -3.51
C LYS A 35 -8.68 0.79 -3.38
N GLU A 36 -8.60 -0.07 -4.38
CA GLU A 36 -9.39 -1.30 -4.48
C GLU A 36 -8.54 -2.48 -4.94
N PHE A 37 -9.06 -3.68 -4.73
CA PHE A 37 -8.48 -4.88 -5.31
C PHE A 37 -8.72 -4.90 -6.82
N SER A 38 -7.67 -5.19 -7.58
CA SER A 38 -7.75 -5.39 -9.03
C SER A 38 -8.58 -6.64 -9.37
N ARG A 39 -8.86 -6.84 -10.66
CA ARG A 39 -9.52 -8.08 -11.14
C ARG A 39 -8.77 -9.35 -10.75
N SER A 40 -7.45 -9.27 -10.63
CA SER A 40 -6.60 -10.39 -10.19
C SER A 40 -6.58 -10.59 -8.67
N GLY A 41 -7.34 -9.79 -7.93
CA GLY A 41 -7.46 -9.86 -6.47
C GLY A 41 -6.31 -9.22 -5.71
N TRP A 42 -5.42 -8.46 -6.35
CA TRP A 42 -4.32 -7.75 -5.71
C TRP A 42 -4.62 -6.26 -5.54
N LYS A 43 -4.24 -5.71 -4.41
CA LYS A 43 -4.15 -4.29 -4.12
C LYS A 43 -2.68 -3.97 -3.82
N TYR A 44 -2.10 -3.09 -4.64
CA TYR A 44 -0.67 -2.82 -4.56
C TYR A 44 -0.35 -1.69 -3.60
N GLN A 45 0.88 -1.72 -3.09
CA GLN A 45 1.46 -0.76 -2.16
C GLN A 45 2.86 -0.36 -2.63
N ALA A 46 3.20 0.92 -2.46
CA ALA A 46 4.53 1.44 -2.69
C ALA A 46 5.05 2.13 -1.43
N VAL A 47 6.28 1.79 -1.02
CA VAL A 47 7.03 2.45 0.05
C VAL A 47 8.29 3.05 -0.56
N ILE A 48 8.56 4.31 -0.30
CA ILE A 48 9.73 5.02 -0.85
C ILE A 48 10.45 5.72 0.31
N GLU A 49 11.77 5.54 0.40
CA GLU A 49 12.61 6.29 1.33
C GLU A 49 13.38 7.38 0.57
N VAL A 50 13.28 8.60 1.08
CA VAL A 50 14.06 9.75 0.63
C VAL A 50 15.06 10.14 1.71
N LYS A 51 16.33 10.31 1.33
CA LYS A 51 17.40 10.76 2.21
C LYS A 51 18.34 11.70 1.45
N GLY A 52 18.62 12.87 2.05
CA GLY A 52 19.37 13.92 1.37
C GLY A 52 18.70 14.42 0.09
N GLY A 53 17.36 14.44 0.05
CA GLY A 53 16.57 14.82 -1.10
C GLY A 53 16.53 13.78 -2.24
N LYS A 54 17.16 12.62 -2.06
CA LYS A 54 17.27 11.55 -3.07
C LYS A 54 16.47 10.32 -2.66
N ILE A 55 15.84 9.63 -3.61
CA ILE A 55 15.24 8.32 -3.40
C ILE A 55 16.37 7.31 -3.20
N VAL A 56 16.43 6.72 -2.01
CA VAL A 56 17.47 5.75 -1.63
C VAL A 56 16.92 4.32 -1.52
N LYS A 57 15.60 4.18 -1.37
CA LYS A 57 14.92 2.88 -1.32
C LYS A 57 13.54 2.99 -1.96
N ALA A 58 13.14 1.94 -2.64
CA ALA A 58 11.80 1.76 -3.13
C ALA A 58 11.37 0.31 -2.90
N GLU A 59 10.15 0.11 -2.47
CA GLU A 59 9.54 -1.22 -2.32
C GLU A 59 8.15 -1.21 -2.95
N TRP A 60 7.91 -2.19 -3.79
CA TRP A 60 6.63 -2.46 -4.40
C TRP A 60 6.11 -3.81 -3.93
N ASN A 61 4.95 -3.85 -3.33
CA ASN A 61 4.36 -5.09 -2.87
C ASN A 61 2.86 -5.13 -3.17
N GLY A 62 2.20 -6.22 -2.84
CA GLY A 62 0.75 -6.36 -3.00
C GLY A 62 0.16 -7.18 -1.87
N ILE A 63 -1.04 -6.78 -1.46
CA ILE A 63 -1.90 -7.58 -0.59
C ILE A 63 -3.03 -8.17 -1.43
N ASN A 64 -3.55 -9.34 -1.05
CA ASN A 64 -4.63 -9.97 -1.82
C ASN A 64 -5.94 -10.05 -1.03
N ASN A 65 -7.03 -10.22 -1.77
CA ASN A 65 -8.36 -10.40 -1.20
C ASN A 65 -8.62 -11.84 -0.71
N LEU A 66 -7.62 -12.72 -0.73
CA LEU A 66 -7.73 -14.12 -0.28
C LEU A 66 -7.30 -14.31 1.18
N GLY A 67 -6.80 -13.25 1.84
CA GLY A 67 -6.35 -13.34 3.23
C GLY A 67 -5.05 -14.15 3.38
N GLN A 68 -4.15 -14.00 2.45
CA GLN A 68 -2.85 -14.67 2.38
C GLN A 68 -1.71 -13.68 2.66
N PRO A 69 -0.46 -14.13 2.83
CA PRO A 69 0.71 -13.26 2.90
C PRO A 69 0.82 -12.32 1.71
N ASP A 70 1.67 -11.31 1.81
CA ASP A 70 1.97 -10.37 0.74
C ASP A 70 2.56 -11.03 -0.51
N LYS A 71 2.50 -10.34 -1.64
CA LYS A 71 2.87 -10.88 -2.95
C LYS A 71 4.34 -11.25 -3.06
N LYS A 72 5.25 -10.43 -2.50
CA LYS A 72 6.69 -10.75 -2.50
C LYS A 72 6.95 -12.04 -1.74
N THR A 73 6.39 -12.17 -0.55
CA THR A 73 6.49 -13.38 0.27
C THR A 73 5.96 -14.61 -0.45
N GLN A 74 4.79 -14.53 -1.05
CA GLN A 74 4.21 -15.64 -1.80
C GLN A 74 5.04 -16.01 -3.04
N ALA A 75 5.54 -15.02 -3.78
CA ALA A 75 6.36 -15.26 -4.97
C ALA A 75 7.73 -15.87 -4.62
N ALA A 76 8.37 -15.40 -3.53
CA ALA A 76 9.63 -15.96 -3.05
C ALA A 76 9.48 -17.40 -2.54
N ALA A 77 8.34 -17.71 -1.90
CA ALA A 77 8.01 -19.05 -1.42
C ALA A 77 7.50 -19.99 -2.54
N GLY A 78 7.37 -19.51 -3.78
CA GLY A 78 6.84 -20.29 -4.89
C GLY A 78 5.34 -20.63 -4.80
N VAL A 79 4.60 -19.93 -3.92
CA VAL A 79 3.14 -20.03 -3.81
C VAL A 79 2.46 -19.25 -4.93
N TYR A 80 2.94 -18.04 -5.20
CA TYR A 80 2.57 -17.28 -6.38
C TYR A 80 3.62 -17.50 -7.46
N ARG A 81 3.22 -18.12 -8.57
CA ARG A 81 4.12 -18.47 -9.68
C ARG A 81 3.66 -17.83 -10.98
N MET A 82 4.59 -17.22 -11.68
CA MET A 82 4.39 -16.72 -13.04
C MET A 82 5.00 -17.66 -14.07
N ASN A 83 5.99 -18.47 -13.69
CA ASN A 83 6.80 -19.30 -14.59
C ASN A 83 7.37 -18.48 -15.77
N ALA A 84 7.72 -17.22 -15.52
CA ALA A 84 8.22 -16.32 -16.56
C ALA A 84 9.73 -16.51 -16.75
N PRO A 85 10.23 -16.52 -18.00
CA PRO A 85 11.67 -16.61 -18.26
C PRO A 85 12.48 -15.47 -17.61
N GLN A 86 11.86 -14.32 -17.39
CA GLN A 86 12.46 -13.15 -16.72
C GLN A 86 12.58 -13.30 -15.20
N GLY A 87 12.05 -14.39 -14.63
CA GLY A 87 11.97 -14.65 -13.21
C GLY A 87 10.59 -14.36 -12.61
N GLU A 88 10.41 -14.78 -11.39
CA GLU A 88 9.16 -14.62 -10.65
C GLU A 88 8.89 -13.15 -10.29
N TRP A 89 7.66 -12.84 -9.88
CA TRP A 89 7.18 -11.48 -9.67
C TRP A 89 8.11 -10.65 -8.77
N HIS A 90 8.54 -11.20 -7.65
CA HIS A 90 9.40 -10.48 -6.69
C HIS A 90 10.77 -10.09 -7.27
N VAL A 91 11.30 -10.92 -8.18
CA VAL A 91 12.58 -10.62 -8.88
C VAL A 91 12.40 -9.48 -9.88
N GLN A 92 11.29 -9.50 -10.62
CA GLN A 92 10.99 -8.46 -11.59
C GLN A 92 10.62 -7.13 -10.90
N ALA A 93 9.85 -7.18 -9.79
CA ALA A 93 9.53 -6.02 -8.97
C ALA A 93 10.79 -5.33 -8.45
N ALA A 94 11.78 -6.09 -7.97
CA ALA A 94 13.06 -5.54 -7.51
C ALA A 94 13.82 -4.76 -8.62
N ARG A 95 13.72 -5.20 -9.89
CA ARG A 95 14.30 -4.45 -11.03
C ARG A 95 13.59 -3.12 -11.26
N VAL A 96 12.26 -3.10 -11.13
CA VAL A 96 11.46 -1.88 -11.26
C VAL A 96 11.75 -0.91 -10.11
N GLU A 97 11.90 -1.41 -8.89
CA GLU A 97 12.30 -0.64 -7.71
C GLU A 97 13.69 0.00 -7.89
N ALA A 98 14.66 -0.78 -8.38
CA ALA A 98 16.00 -0.28 -8.68
C ALA A 98 15.99 0.81 -9.77
N GLU A 99 15.12 0.66 -10.77
CA GLU A 99 14.96 1.67 -11.81
C GLU A 99 14.39 2.98 -11.26
N LEU A 100 13.45 2.96 -10.31
CA LEU A 100 12.98 4.18 -9.65
C LEU A 100 14.14 4.89 -8.91
N ILE A 101 14.98 4.12 -8.21
CA ILE A 101 16.16 4.67 -7.52
C ILE A 101 17.13 5.30 -8.53
N ARG A 102 17.33 4.70 -9.70
CA ARG A 102 18.18 5.24 -10.77
C ARG A 102 17.58 6.51 -11.39
N LEU A 103 16.29 6.51 -11.69
CA LEU A 103 15.57 7.62 -12.34
C LEU A 103 15.37 8.82 -11.41
N GLN A 104 15.26 8.58 -10.12
CA GLN A 104 14.96 9.58 -9.08
C GLN A 104 13.60 10.28 -9.25
N ASP A 105 12.80 9.84 -10.22
CA ASP A 105 11.51 10.46 -10.57
C ASP A 105 10.59 9.41 -11.21
N PRO A 106 9.46 9.04 -10.57
CA PRO A 106 8.56 8.04 -11.10
C PRO A 106 7.89 8.45 -12.41
N THR A 107 7.83 9.73 -12.73
CA THR A 107 7.24 10.22 -14.00
C THR A 107 8.14 9.95 -15.22
N LYS A 108 9.38 9.57 -14.99
CA LYS A 108 10.37 9.24 -16.04
C LYS A 108 10.31 7.77 -16.48
N PHE A 109 9.48 6.94 -15.86
CA PHE A 109 9.27 5.59 -16.37
C PHE A 109 8.66 5.61 -17.77
N VAL A 110 9.21 4.82 -18.68
CA VAL A 110 8.62 4.59 -19.99
C VAL A 110 7.58 3.46 -19.85
N VAL A 111 6.31 3.82 -19.83
CA VAL A 111 5.19 2.88 -19.68
C VAL A 111 4.41 2.84 -20.99
N LYS A 112 4.25 1.64 -21.56
CA LYS A 112 3.48 1.41 -22.78
C LYS A 112 1.97 1.38 -22.52
N ALA A 113 1.17 1.39 -23.58
CA ALA A 113 -0.29 1.34 -23.50
C ALA A 113 -0.81 0.06 -22.80
N ASP A 114 -0.06 -1.05 -22.86
CA ASP A 114 -0.36 -2.31 -22.15
C ASP A 114 0.10 -2.31 -20.68
N ALA A 115 0.48 -1.15 -20.14
CA ALA A 115 0.99 -0.95 -18.79
C ALA A 115 2.36 -1.61 -18.49
N LYS A 116 3.06 -2.11 -19.52
CA LYS A 116 4.40 -2.70 -19.42
C LYS A 116 5.49 -1.73 -19.85
N THR A 117 6.73 -2.21 -19.83
CA THR A 117 7.91 -1.45 -20.30
C THR A 117 8.88 -2.36 -21.04
N ASP A 118 9.57 -1.80 -22.04
CA ASP A 118 10.73 -2.41 -22.68
C ASP A 118 12.05 -1.74 -22.22
N ALA A 119 11.94 -0.68 -21.41
CA ALA A 119 13.11 0.08 -20.95
C ALA A 119 13.85 -0.59 -19.79
N ILE A 120 13.30 -1.62 -19.16
CA ILE A 120 13.91 -2.35 -18.04
C ILE A 120 14.14 -3.80 -18.45
N SER A 121 15.41 -4.17 -18.64
CA SER A 121 15.77 -5.55 -19.00
C SER A 121 15.27 -6.55 -17.95
N GLY A 122 14.66 -7.63 -18.41
CA GLY A 122 14.15 -8.70 -17.56
C GLY A 122 12.86 -8.35 -16.81
N VAL A 123 12.07 -7.38 -17.30
CA VAL A 123 10.75 -7.05 -16.77
C VAL A 123 9.68 -7.31 -17.83
N SER A 124 8.71 -8.16 -17.52
CA SER A 124 7.56 -8.48 -18.38
C SER A 124 6.22 -8.24 -17.68
N ILE A 125 6.24 -7.88 -16.41
CA ILE A 125 5.05 -7.53 -15.62
C ILE A 125 4.53 -6.12 -15.99
N THR A 126 3.27 -5.86 -15.71
CA THR A 126 2.73 -4.49 -15.75
C THR A 126 3.36 -3.68 -14.63
N ILE A 127 3.80 -2.46 -14.93
CA ILE A 127 4.47 -1.58 -13.98
C ILE A 127 3.68 -0.32 -13.66
N LYS A 128 2.58 -0.07 -14.40
CA LYS A 128 1.79 1.16 -14.25
C LYS A 128 1.28 1.37 -12.82
N GLU A 129 0.82 0.32 -12.17
CA GLU A 129 0.35 0.42 -10.79
C GLU A 129 1.45 0.91 -9.83
N PHE A 130 2.68 0.44 -10.01
CA PHE A 130 3.80 0.91 -9.18
C PHE A 130 4.15 2.36 -9.50
N THR A 131 4.23 2.74 -10.77
CA THR A 131 4.60 4.10 -11.15
C THR A 131 3.56 5.11 -10.66
N ASP A 132 2.28 4.80 -10.77
CA ASP A 132 1.19 5.64 -10.26
C ASP A 132 1.26 5.78 -8.72
N LEU A 133 1.48 4.67 -8.01
CA LEU A 133 1.62 4.67 -6.55
C LEU A 133 2.88 5.41 -6.10
N ALA A 134 3.99 5.31 -6.84
CA ALA A 134 5.20 6.05 -6.54
C ALA A 134 5.01 7.57 -6.68
N VAL A 135 4.29 8.00 -7.72
CA VAL A 135 3.87 9.42 -7.87
C VAL A 135 3.00 9.84 -6.70
N GLN A 136 1.98 9.04 -6.36
CA GLN A 136 1.06 9.35 -5.26
C GLN A 136 1.79 9.41 -3.91
N ALA A 137 2.67 8.45 -3.63
CA ALA A 137 3.46 8.42 -2.40
C ALA A 137 4.30 9.69 -2.25
N LEU A 138 5.08 10.05 -3.28
CA LEU A 138 5.96 11.22 -3.24
C LEU A 138 5.22 12.56 -3.25
N ALA A 139 3.94 12.59 -3.63
CA ALA A 139 3.07 13.75 -3.53
C ALA A 139 2.45 13.91 -2.13
N SER A 140 2.54 12.90 -1.27
CA SER A 140 2.00 12.93 0.09
C SER A 140 2.99 13.54 1.09
N ALA A 141 2.57 13.71 2.33
CA ALA A 141 3.49 13.99 3.43
C ALA A 141 4.27 12.71 3.80
N PRO A 142 5.52 12.83 4.28
CA PRO A 142 6.25 11.69 4.81
C PRO A 142 5.50 11.05 5.99
N VAL A 143 5.58 9.73 6.08
CA VAL A 143 5.00 8.96 7.18
C VAL A 143 5.68 9.36 8.49
N ALA A 144 4.90 9.78 9.47
CA ALA A 144 5.41 10.12 10.79
C ALA A 144 6.07 8.91 11.45
N LYS A 145 7.07 9.14 12.30
CA LYS A 145 7.71 8.06 13.07
C LYS A 145 6.72 7.47 14.08
N GLY A 146 6.55 6.15 14.03
CA GLY A 146 5.71 5.38 14.93
C GLY A 146 6.48 4.64 16.02
N MET A 147 5.78 3.70 16.66
CA MET A 147 6.28 2.96 17.83
C MET A 147 6.94 1.62 17.49
N TYR A 148 6.72 1.09 16.31
CA TYR A 148 7.25 -0.20 15.89
C TYR A 148 8.71 -0.07 15.47
N LYS A 149 9.52 -1.11 15.72
CA LYS A 149 10.96 -1.10 15.46
C LYS A 149 11.33 -1.57 14.07
N LYS A 150 10.46 -2.40 13.46
CA LYS A 150 10.70 -2.97 12.13
C LYS A 150 9.59 -2.58 11.18
N ASP A 151 9.98 -2.14 10.00
CA ASP A 151 9.10 -1.89 8.87
C ASP A 151 8.91 -3.16 8.04
N GLY A 152 7.78 -3.26 7.33
CA GLY A 152 7.47 -4.38 6.44
C GLY A 152 6.01 -4.79 6.45
N TRP A 153 5.77 -5.99 5.93
CA TRP A 153 4.45 -6.64 5.84
C TRP A 153 4.39 -7.80 6.81
N PHE A 154 3.55 -7.68 7.83
CA PHE A 154 3.45 -8.62 8.93
C PHE A 154 2.14 -9.39 8.82
N TYR A 155 2.25 -10.69 8.58
CA TYR A 155 1.12 -11.59 8.39
C TYR A 155 0.96 -12.55 9.56
N PHE A 156 -0.30 -12.77 9.95
CA PHE A 156 -0.67 -13.84 10.86
C PHE A 156 -2.01 -14.46 10.45
N LYS A 157 -2.10 -15.77 10.58
CA LYS A 157 -3.33 -16.54 10.43
C LYS A 157 -3.63 -17.26 11.74
N SER A 158 -4.87 -17.16 12.23
CA SER A 158 -5.33 -17.94 13.38
C SER A 158 -5.05 -19.43 13.15
N PRO A 159 -4.49 -20.15 14.14
CA PRO A 159 -4.34 -21.60 14.04
C PRO A 159 -5.65 -22.35 14.13
N THR A 160 -6.71 -21.70 14.62
CA THR A 160 -8.06 -22.29 14.83
C THR A 160 -9.07 -21.74 13.83
N PHE A 161 -10.05 -22.57 13.52
CA PHE A 161 -11.22 -22.18 12.72
C PHE A 161 -12.41 -21.95 13.63
N ASP A 162 -13.22 -20.93 13.30
CA ASP A 162 -14.50 -20.67 13.95
C ASP A 162 -15.55 -21.74 13.57
N ASN A 163 -16.73 -21.65 14.18
CA ASN A 163 -17.85 -22.58 13.92
C ASN A 163 -18.34 -22.53 12.46
N SER A 164 -18.10 -21.42 11.76
CA SER A 164 -18.41 -21.26 10.33
C SER A 164 -17.30 -21.76 9.42
N GLY A 165 -16.21 -22.29 9.97
CA GLY A 165 -15.08 -22.86 9.23
C GLY A 165 -14.07 -21.84 8.74
N PHE A 166 -14.04 -20.62 9.29
CA PHE A 166 -13.07 -19.59 8.93
C PHE A 166 -11.96 -19.44 9.98
N ALA A 167 -10.73 -19.34 9.52
CA ALA A 167 -9.58 -18.89 10.31
C ALA A 167 -9.26 -17.44 9.96
N SER A 168 -9.32 -16.56 10.95
CA SER A 168 -9.07 -15.13 10.78
C SER A 168 -7.61 -14.86 10.41
N THR A 169 -7.38 -13.87 9.54
CA THR A 169 -6.03 -13.46 9.10
C THR A 169 -5.88 -11.95 9.20
N ALA A 170 -4.67 -11.50 9.51
CA ALA A 170 -4.29 -10.11 9.41
C ALA A 170 -2.98 -9.97 8.62
N LEU A 171 -2.94 -9.00 7.71
CA LEU A 171 -1.72 -8.52 7.07
C LEU A 171 -1.60 -7.03 7.36
N ILE A 172 -0.58 -6.65 8.12
CA ILE A 172 -0.36 -5.28 8.59
C ILE A 172 0.90 -4.73 7.93
N THR A 173 0.81 -3.55 7.34
CA THR A 173 1.96 -2.84 6.77
C THR A 173 2.43 -1.76 7.73
N VAL A 174 3.72 -1.82 8.07
CA VAL A 174 4.39 -0.83 8.93
C VAL A 174 5.46 -0.11 8.12
N VAL A 175 5.46 1.22 8.19
CA VAL A 175 6.45 2.10 7.54
C VAL A 175 6.88 3.16 8.54
N ASN A 176 8.18 3.37 8.71
CA ASN A 176 8.75 4.28 9.70
C ASN A 176 8.21 4.03 11.12
N GLY A 177 7.97 2.76 11.47
CA GLY A 177 7.39 2.35 12.74
C GLY A 177 5.90 2.66 12.90
N THR A 178 5.22 3.12 11.86
CA THR A 178 3.79 3.48 11.85
C THR A 178 2.98 2.45 11.07
N ILE A 179 1.85 1.99 11.61
CA ILE A 179 0.89 1.18 10.85
C ILE A 179 0.26 2.07 9.78
N VAL A 180 0.53 1.76 8.51
CA VAL A 180 0.01 2.54 7.37
C VAL A 180 -1.12 1.83 6.63
N SER A 181 -1.23 0.51 6.79
CA SER A 181 -2.31 -0.30 6.22
C SER A 181 -2.57 -1.51 7.10
N ALA A 182 -3.82 -1.93 7.13
CA ALA A 182 -4.26 -3.18 7.72
C ALA A 182 -5.22 -3.88 6.75
N ASN A 183 -5.10 -5.19 6.65
CA ASN A 183 -6.03 -6.02 5.90
C ASN A 183 -6.48 -7.18 6.79
N TRP A 184 -7.76 -7.20 7.10
CA TRP A 184 -8.42 -8.27 7.84
C TRP A 184 -9.19 -9.16 6.89
N ASN A 185 -8.97 -10.45 6.96
CA ASN A 185 -9.71 -11.42 6.18
C ASN A 185 -9.88 -12.72 6.98
N ALA A 186 -10.41 -13.75 6.34
CA ALA A 186 -10.40 -15.08 6.88
C ALA A 186 -10.36 -16.12 5.75
N VAL A 187 -9.61 -17.19 5.96
CA VAL A 187 -9.52 -18.33 5.03
C VAL A 187 -10.45 -19.43 5.50
N HIS A 188 -11.11 -20.10 4.57
CA HIS A 188 -12.03 -21.19 4.89
C HIS A 188 -11.30 -22.53 4.96
N ARG A 189 -11.69 -23.42 5.89
CA ARG A 189 -11.07 -24.76 6.09
C ARG A 189 -11.12 -25.65 4.84
N ALA A 190 -12.12 -25.50 4.00
CA ALA A 190 -12.24 -26.23 2.74
C ALA A 190 -11.44 -25.57 1.59
N GLY A 191 -10.68 -24.49 1.88
CA GLY A 191 -10.00 -23.72 0.84
C GLY A 191 -10.94 -22.86 -0.02
N GLY A 192 -10.43 -22.40 -1.17
CA GLY A 192 -11.17 -21.57 -2.12
C GLY A 192 -11.28 -20.11 -1.69
N ASP A 193 -12.42 -19.50 -1.96
CA ASP A 193 -12.68 -18.08 -1.70
C ASP A 193 -12.59 -17.74 -0.20
N SER A 194 -11.92 -16.65 0.10
CA SER A 194 -11.87 -16.05 1.46
C SER A 194 -13.23 -15.52 1.91
N LYS A 195 -13.35 -15.14 3.18
CA LYS A 195 -14.55 -14.52 3.72
C LYS A 195 -14.90 -13.22 2.99
N PHE A 196 -13.89 -12.39 2.68
CA PHE A 196 -14.07 -11.18 1.89
C PHE A 196 -14.66 -11.50 0.51
N VAL A 197 -14.05 -12.41 -0.24
CA VAL A 197 -14.51 -12.77 -1.60
C VAL A 197 -15.90 -13.39 -1.57
N ARG A 198 -16.19 -14.26 -0.59
CA ARG A 198 -17.53 -14.84 -0.41
C ARG A 198 -18.58 -13.78 -0.09
N ALA A 199 -18.22 -12.78 0.73
CA ALA A 199 -19.13 -11.68 1.06
C ALA A 199 -19.41 -10.79 -0.16
N VAL A 200 -18.39 -10.47 -0.96
CA VAL A 200 -18.55 -9.72 -2.23
C VAL A 200 -19.43 -10.48 -3.23
N LYS A 201 -19.23 -11.80 -3.35
CA LYS A 201 -20.03 -12.66 -4.25
C LYS A 201 -21.43 -12.98 -3.71
N GLY A 202 -21.76 -12.57 -2.49
CA GLY A 202 -23.02 -12.91 -1.85
C GLY A 202 -23.12 -14.38 -1.41
N ALA A 203 -22.02 -15.12 -1.37
CA ALA A 203 -21.95 -16.49 -0.83
C ALA A 203 -21.81 -16.50 0.70
N TYR A 204 -21.44 -15.38 1.31
CA TYR A 204 -21.49 -15.14 2.74
C TYR A 204 -22.37 -13.90 2.98
N LYS A 205 -23.54 -14.08 3.58
CA LYS A 205 -24.52 -13.01 3.79
C LYS A 205 -24.80 -12.85 5.28
N MET A 206 -24.79 -11.62 5.74
CA MET A 206 -25.17 -11.27 7.11
C MET A 206 -26.52 -10.55 7.16
N ASN A 207 -26.97 -9.96 6.06
CA ASN A 207 -28.17 -9.13 5.97
C ASN A 207 -28.18 -8.03 7.05
N ALA A 208 -27.02 -7.50 7.40
CA ALA A 208 -26.86 -6.50 8.45
C ALA A 208 -27.17 -5.10 7.94
N LYS A 209 -27.87 -4.28 8.75
CA LYS A 209 -28.16 -2.88 8.41
C LYS A 209 -26.91 -2.06 8.13
N GLN A 210 -25.77 -2.40 8.75
CA GLN A 210 -24.47 -1.74 8.59
C GLN A 210 -23.73 -2.17 7.32
N GLY A 211 -24.30 -3.07 6.53
CA GLY A 211 -23.71 -3.70 5.35
C GLY A 211 -23.09 -5.06 5.63
N GLU A 212 -22.67 -5.73 4.59
CA GLU A 212 -22.05 -7.04 4.64
C GLU A 212 -20.63 -6.99 5.22
N TRP A 213 -20.05 -8.14 5.53
CA TRP A 213 -18.76 -8.26 6.17
C TRP A 213 -17.65 -7.46 5.45
N HIS A 214 -17.59 -7.55 4.13
CA HIS A 214 -16.59 -6.84 3.29
C HIS A 214 -16.74 -5.30 3.31
N VAL A 215 -17.88 -4.79 3.79
CA VAL A 215 -18.13 -3.36 3.99
C VAL A 215 -17.73 -2.91 5.41
N GLN A 216 -17.91 -3.80 6.40
CA GLN A 216 -17.66 -3.48 7.80
C GLN A 216 -16.19 -3.68 8.19
N ALA A 217 -15.52 -4.74 7.68
CA ALA A 217 -14.12 -5.03 8.00
C ALA A 217 -13.17 -3.86 7.69
N PRO A 218 -13.25 -3.17 6.53
CA PRO A 218 -12.41 -2.00 6.27
C PRO A 218 -12.55 -0.85 7.27
N ARG A 219 -13.70 -0.71 7.94
CA ARG A 219 -13.88 0.29 9.00
C ARG A 219 -13.06 -0.05 10.25
N VAL A 220 -12.96 -1.35 10.55
CA VAL A 220 -12.15 -1.85 11.68
C VAL A 220 -10.66 -1.74 11.37
N GLU A 221 -10.28 -2.03 10.13
CA GLU A 221 -8.91 -1.85 9.62
C GLU A 221 -8.47 -0.38 9.73
N ALA A 222 -9.32 0.55 9.27
CA ALA A 222 -9.06 1.98 9.36
C ALA A 222 -8.93 2.46 10.82
N GLU A 223 -9.74 1.92 11.74
CA GLU A 223 -9.62 2.26 13.16
C GLU A 223 -8.28 1.75 13.74
N LEU A 224 -7.79 0.57 13.35
CA LEU A 224 -6.47 0.11 13.76
C LEU A 224 -5.36 1.04 13.25
N VAL A 225 -5.44 1.47 11.99
CA VAL A 225 -4.49 2.44 11.42
C VAL A 225 -4.50 3.74 12.20
N LYS A 226 -5.66 4.21 12.64
CA LYS A 226 -5.79 5.42 13.47
C LYS A 226 -5.23 5.22 14.88
N LEU A 227 -5.54 4.11 15.53
CA LEU A 227 -5.15 3.80 16.91
C LEU A 227 -3.67 3.40 17.05
N GLN A 228 -3.05 2.90 16.00
CA GLN A 228 -1.66 2.46 15.95
C GLN A 228 -1.30 1.29 16.89
N ASP A 229 -2.27 0.72 17.58
CA ASP A 229 -2.08 -0.39 18.51
C ASP A 229 -3.34 -1.25 18.60
N PRO A 230 -3.27 -2.56 18.25
CA PRO A 230 -4.42 -3.46 18.38
C PRO A 230 -4.98 -3.53 19.80
N ALA A 231 -4.14 -3.33 20.84
CA ALA A 231 -4.58 -3.34 22.23
C ALA A 231 -5.65 -2.27 22.51
N LYS A 232 -5.59 -1.14 21.80
CA LYS A 232 -6.53 -0.01 21.93
C LYS A 232 -7.88 -0.23 21.23
N LEU A 233 -8.02 -1.27 20.41
CA LEU A 233 -9.33 -1.64 19.87
C LEU A 233 -10.28 -1.99 21.03
N SER A 234 -11.34 -1.20 21.18
CA SER A 234 -12.36 -1.40 22.21
C SER A 234 -13.26 -2.57 21.82
N VAL A 235 -13.23 -3.63 22.63
CA VAL A 235 -13.99 -4.87 22.40
C VAL A 235 -14.80 -5.18 23.64
N LYS A 236 -16.10 -5.38 23.48
CA LYS A 236 -17.03 -5.80 24.53
C LYS A 236 -16.93 -7.31 24.81
N SER A 237 -17.58 -7.78 25.87
CA SER A 237 -17.62 -9.20 26.25
C SER A 237 -18.21 -10.11 25.19
N ASP A 238 -19.10 -9.59 24.31
CA ASP A 238 -19.67 -10.30 23.16
C ASP A 238 -18.76 -10.30 21.92
N GLY A 239 -17.55 -9.77 22.03
CA GLY A 239 -16.58 -9.66 20.93
C GLY A 239 -16.83 -8.52 19.95
N LYS A 240 -17.88 -7.71 20.16
CA LYS A 240 -18.26 -6.58 19.31
C LYS A 240 -17.70 -5.27 19.82
N THR A 241 -18.00 -4.17 19.12
CA THR A 241 -17.61 -2.82 19.50
C THR A 241 -18.77 -1.83 19.29
N ASP A 242 -18.84 -0.82 20.14
CA ASP A 242 -19.68 0.36 19.95
C ASP A 242 -18.82 1.60 19.57
N ALA A 243 -17.49 1.46 19.59
CA ALA A 243 -16.55 2.54 19.31
C ALA A 243 -16.37 2.85 17.81
N ILE A 244 -16.82 1.95 16.92
CA ILE A 244 -16.62 2.10 15.48
C ILE A 244 -18.00 2.17 14.81
N SER A 245 -18.32 3.36 14.29
CA SER A 245 -19.60 3.58 13.60
C SER A 245 -19.79 2.64 12.41
N GLY A 246 -20.96 2.07 12.28
CA GLY A 246 -21.30 1.17 11.18
C GLY A 246 -20.65 -0.23 11.27
N VAL A 247 -20.22 -0.66 12.46
CA VAL A 247 -19.68 -2.00 12.72
C VAL A 247 -20.60 -2.74 13.69
N SER A 248 -21.08 -3.91 13.30
CA SER A 248 -21.88 -4.82 14.12
C SER A 248 -21.30 -6.24 14.18
N ILE A 249 -20.22 -6.48 13.44
CA ILE A 249 -19.50 -7.76 13.45
C ILE A 249 -18.67 -7.90 14.73
N THR A 250 -18.34 -9.13 15.10
CA THR A 250 -17.34 -9.40 16.15
C THR A 250 -15.95 -9.03 15.65
N ILE A 251 -15.20 -8.26 16.44
CA ILE A 251 -13.86 -7.77 16.09
C ILE A 251 -12.75 -8.33 16.98
N ALA A 252 -13.11 -9.14 17.99
CA ALA A 252 -12.16 -9.75 18.93
C ALA A 252 -11.10 -10.59 18.22
N GLU A 253 -11.50 -11.33 17.18
CA GLU A 253 -10.55 -12.11 16.38
C GLU A 253 -9.56 -11.22 15.65
N PHE A 254 -10.02 -10.11 15.04
CA PHE A 254 -9.12 -9.17 14.38
C PHE A 254 -8.11 -8.57 15.35
N LYS A 255 -8.58 -8.12 16.53
CA LYS A 255 -7.69 -7.63 17.58
C LYS A 255 -6.57 -8.63 17.88
N THR A 256 -6.91 -9.92 18.01
CA THR A 256 -5.96 -10.98 18.30
C THR A 256 -4.98 -11.20 17.14
N VAL A 257 -5.47 -11.42 15.91
CA VAL A 257 -4.58 -11.73 14.78
C VAL A 257 -3.72 -10.53 14.38
N ALA A 258 -4.19 -9.30 14.54
CA ALA A 258 -3.41 -8.09 14.32
C ALA A 258 -2.29 -7.93 15.37
N ALA A 259 -2.59 -8.24 16.64
CA ALA A 259 -1.58 -8.23 17.70
C ALA A 259 -0.50 -9.29 17.48
N GLU A 260 -0.89 -10.49 17.06
CA GLU A 260 0.04 -11.58 16.73
C GLU A 260 0.93 -11.22 15.53
N ALA A 261 0.35 -10.67 14.44
CA ALA A 261 1.12 -10.21 13.29
C ALA A 261 2.18 -9.17 13.68
N LEU A 262 1.83 -8.22 14.53
CA LEU A 262 2.71 -7.13 14.93
C LEU A 262 3.76 -7.50 15.99
N LYS A 263 3.75 -8.72 16.57
CA LYS A 263 4.83 -9.19 17.45
C LYS A 263 6.20 -9.13 16.77
N ALA A 264 6.25 -9.44 15.47
CA ALA A 264 7.49 -9.41 14.70
C ALA A 264 7.96 -7.98 14.36
N ALA A 265 7.11 -6.97 14.50
CA ALA A 265 7.42 -5.56 14.26
C ALA A 265 7.95 -4.81 15.50
N ARG A 266 7.86 -5.40 16.70
CA ARG A 266 8.22 -4.82 18.01
C ARG A 266 9.70 -4.91 18.36
#